data_85d0ef2367f315247989d3954de60f7f
#
_entry.id   85d0ef2367f315247989d3954de60f7f
#
_cell.length_a   1.000
_cell.length_b   1.000
_cell.length_c   1.000
_cell.angle_alpha   90.00
_cell.angle_beta   90.00
_cell.angle_gamma   90.00
#
_symmetry.space_group_name_H-M   'P 1'
#
loop_
_entity.id
_entity.type
_entity.pdbx_description
1 polymer ?
#
loop_
_entity_poly.entity_id
_entity_poly.type
_entity_poly.pdbx_seq_one_letter_code
_entity_poly.pdbx_strand_id
1 'polypeptide(L)'
;STSHILKISSVAAFDALGNDKENIDGIIVGTGIGCITDSEKFLISLVEFNESTLSPTPFIQSTHNTIAGNIALKLKIHQYNFTYSERIFSFEWTLLDAVLQCQENDGNKRFLVGSADELNEKTFEIAKALNLAIDYNAENAEILNNKHKAPYLGEHAAFFTLSNTPNTPNFGELVFVKTYFQQNSNQKLKDIINLLKQNNVQQPDCIILGINGHKAYDKVYDNFMAHFKESQLAYYKHLCGESFTASSYAFWLATEILDKAKLPEVATI
;
A
#
# COMPACT_ATOMS: atom_id res chain seq x y z
N SER A 1 16.29 17.46 10.29
CA SER A 1 16.22 16.91 8.92
C SER A 1 14.92 16.13 8.78
N THR A 2 14.32 16.13 7.60
CA THR A 2 13.10 15.35 7.29
C THR A 2 13.40 13.85 7.40
N SER A 3 12.51 13.08 8.04
CA SER A 3 12.67 11.63 8.20
C SER A 3 12.61 10.87 6.86
N HIS A 4 13.04 9.62 6.89
CA HIS A 4 13.11 8.77 5.68
C HIS A 4 11.72 8.58 5.05
N ILE A 5 10.74 8.16 5.83
CA ILE A 5 9.37 7.94 5.33
C ILE A 5 8.76 9.21 4.71
N LEU A 6 9.00 10.37 5.29
CA LEU A 6 8.50 11.65 4.75
C LEU A 6 9.18 12.02 3.42
N LYS A 7 10.43 11.59 3.19
CA LYS A 7 11.12 11.78 1.93
C LYS A 7 10.54 10.88 0.84
N ILE A 8 10.49 9.56 1.08
CA ILE A 8 9.99 8.60 0.09
C ILE A 8 8.53 8.88 -0.26
N SER A 9 7.69 9.19 0.72
CA SER A 9 6.29 9.56 0.50
C SER A 9 6.15 10.85 -0.33
N SER A 10 6.97 11.87 -0.04
CA SER A 10 6.93 13.12 -0.80
C SER A 10 7.36 12.93 -2.26
N VAL A 11 8.41 12.12 -2.49
CA VAL A 11 8.87 11.81 -3.85
C VAL A 11 7.76 11.10 -4.62
N ALA A 12 7.20 10.02 -4.07
CA ALA A 12 6.14 9.26 -4.71
C ALA A 12 4.87 10.10 -4.95
N ALA A 13 4.49 10.95 -3.98
CA ALA A 13 3.35 11.86 -4.12
C ALA A 13 3.55 12.90 -5.23
N PHE A 14 4.74 13.46 -5.33
CA PHE A 14 5.06 14.46 -6.36
C PHE A 14 5.18 13.84 -7.75
N ASP A 15 5.67 12.62 -7.83
CA ASP A 15 5.72 11.85 -9.07
C ASP A 15 4.31 11.52 -9.57
N ALA A 16 3.43 11.05 -8.70
CA ALA A 16 2.02 10.78 -9.02
C ALA A 16 1.25 12.02 -9.51
N LEU A 17 1.61 13.21 -9.05
CA LEU A 17 1.01 14.46 -9.49
C LEU A 17 1.61 14.98 -10.81
N GLY A 18 2.86 14.64 -11.10
CA GLY A 18 3.60 15.12 -12.26
C GLY A 18 3.65 16.66 -12.30
N ASN A 19 3.26 17.23 -13.44
CA ASN A 19 3.18 18.68 -13.64
C ASN A 19 1.88 19.30 -13.13
N ASP A 20 0.82 18.49 -12.88
CA ASP A 20 -0.49 18.96 -12.44
C ASP A 20 -0.61 18.79 -10.91
N LYS A 21 -0.03 19.75 -10.18
CA LYS A 21 -0.06 19.83 -8.71
C LYS A 21 -1.21 20.66 -8.18
N GLU A 22 -1.95 21.28 -9.06
CA GLU A 22 -3.10 22.12 -8.72
C GLU A 22 -4.40 21.31 -8.76
N ASN A 23 -5.47 21.83 -8.17
CA ASN A 23 -6.80 21.22 -8.22
C ASN A 23 -6.90 19.82 -7.57
N ILE A 24 -6.22 19.65 -6.43
CA ILE A 24 -6.38 18.47 -5.57
C ILE A 24 -7.39 18.81 -4.45
N ASP A 25 -8.51 18.08 -4.40
CA ASP A 25 -9.57 18.25 -3.41
C ASP A 25 -9.22 17.63 -2.04
N GLY A 26 -8.21 16.77 -2.00
CA GLY A 26 -7.73 16.21 -0.74
C GLY A 26 -6.58 15.21 -0.89
N ILE A 27 -6.02 14.86 0.26
CA ILE A 27 -4.94 13.90 0.40
C ILE A 27 -5.39 12.82 1.37
N ILE A 28 -5.32 11.55 0.95
CA ILE A 28 -5.72 10.41 1.76
C ILE A 28 -4.55 9.42 1.79
N VAL A 29 -4.03 9.16 2.98
CA VAL A 29 -2.82 8.33 3.15
C VAL A 29 -3.08 7.15 4.06
N GLY A 30 -2.63 5.97 3.64
CA GLY A 30 -2.59 4.76 4.45
C GLY A 30 -1.19 4.47 4.98
N THR A 31 -1.11 4.02 6.21
CA THR A 31 0.15 3.52 6.79
C THR A 31 -0.16 2.48 7.87
N GLY A 32 0.66 1.45 7.97
CA GLY A 32 0.45 0.43 9.00
C GLY A 32 1.00 0.79 10.35
N ILE A 33 2.18 1.44 10.38
CA ILE A 33 2.93 1.76 11.59
C ILE A 33 3.44 3.21 11.64
N GLY A 34 3.11 4.02 10.63
CA GLY A 34 3.46 5.43 10.58
C GLY A 34 4.96 5.69 10.53
N CYS A 35 5.36 6.80 11.11
CA CYS A 35 6.74 7.25 11.20
C CYS A 35 7.49 6.51 12.32
N ILE A 36 7.70 5.21 12.17
CA ILE A 36 8.23 4.35 13.24
C ILE A 36 9.65 4.74 13.66
N THR A 37 10.48 5.21 12.72
CA THR A 37 11.84 5.66 13.01
C THR A 37 11.86 6.92 13.89
N ASP A 38 10.93 7.85 13.69
CA ASP A 38 10.83 9.04 14.53
C ASP A 38 10.20 8.70 15.89
N SER A 39 9.27 7.78 15.94
CA SER A 39 8.71 7.23 17.18
C SER A 39 9.80 6.57 18.02
N GLU A 40 10.66 5.76 17.42
CA GLU A 40 11.81 5.14 18.09
C GLU A 40 12.77 6.20 18.67
N LYS A 41 13.17 7.18 17.87
CA LYS A 41 14.05 8.27 18.32
C LYS A 41 13.46 9.04 19.49
N PHE A 42 12.16 9.32 19.44
CA PHE A 42 11.48 10.00 20.51
C PHE A 42 11.47 9.17 21.80
N LEU A 43 11.12 7.88 21.71
CA LEU A 43 11.09 6.97 22.87
C LEU A 43 12.47 6.75 23.48
N ILE A 44 13.51 6.59 22.66
CA ILE A 44 14.91 6.50 23.16
C ILE A 44 15.28 7.77 23.92
N SER A 45 15.04 8.95 23.34
CA SER A 45 15.33 10.23 23.98
C SER A 45 14.58 10.40 25.30
N LEU A 46 13.34 9.94 25.37
CA LEU A 46 12.50 9.99 26.55
C LEU A 46 13.14 9.19 27.73
N VAL A 47 13.66 8.01 27.43
CA VAL A 47 14.35 7.15 28.41
C VAL A 47 15.71 7.73 28.77
N GLU A 48 16.54 8.13 27.81
CA GLU A 48 17.91 8.63 28.05
C GLU A 48 17.94 9.93 28.85
N PHE A 49 16.99 10.81 28.61
CA PHE A 49 16.92 12.12 29.31
C PHE A 49 15.96 12.13 30.51
N ASN A 50 15.46 10.96 30.95
CA ASN A 50 14.50 10.86 32.05
C ASN A 50 13.33 11.84 31.91
N GLU A 51 12.72 11.90 30.71
CA GLU A 51 11.59 12.77 30.37
C GLU A 51 11.89 14.29 30.45
N SER A 52 13.15 14.66 30.57
CA SER A 52 13.59 16.07 30.66
C SER A 52 14.21 16.52 29.33
N THR A 53 14.11 17.80 29.00
CA THR A 53 14.81 18.44 27.85
C THR A 53 14.64 17.76 26.51
N LEU A 54 13.44 17.25 26.22
CA LEU A 54 13.14 16.56 24.98
C LEU A 54 13.03 17.51 23.78
N SER A 55 13.57 17.10 22.64
CA SER A 55 13.34 17.80 21.38
C SER A 55 11.90 17.53 20.89
N PRO A 56 11.11 18.57 20.54
CA PRO A 56 9.75 18.38 20.07
C PRO A 56 9.68 17.79 18.64
N THR A 57 10.75 17.89 17.87
CA THR A 57 10.74 17.48 16.45
C THR A 57 10.45 15.98 16.25
N PRO A 58 11.13 15.03 16.92
CA PRO A 58 10.80 13.62 16.79
C PRO A 58 9.36 13.30 17.23
N PHE A 59 8.86 13.96 18.26
CA PHE A 59 7.48 13.81 18.73
C PHE A 59 6.48 14.24 17.64
N ILE A 60 6.64 15.45 17.09
CA ILE A 60 5.76 15.96 16.03
C ILE A 60 5.82 15.06 14.79
N GLN A 61 7.00 14.55 14.45
CA GLN A 61 7.18 13.69 13.27
C GLN A 61 6.76 12.23 13.49
N SER A 62 6.55 11.79 14.73
CA SER A 62 6.18 10.40 15.04
C SER A 62 4.73 10.05 14.74
N THR A 63 3.85 11.04 14.59
CA THR A 63 2.42 10.78 14.37
C THR A 63 2.14 10.30 12.95
N HIS A 64 1.18 9.37 12.80
CA HIS A 64 0.86 8.74 11.52
C HIS A 64 0.39 9.76 10.46
N ASN A 65 -0.36 10.78 10.87
CA ASN A 65 -0.86 11.84 9.98
C ASN A 65 0.23 12.81 9.51
N THR A 66 1.44 12.74 10.05
CA THR A 66 2.56 13.57 9.60
C THR A 66 2.89 13.34 8.12
N ILE A 67 2.68 12.12 7.60
CA ILE A 67 2.92 11.81 6.19
C ILE A 67 2.02 12.68 5.30
N ALA A 68 0.70 12.61 5.49
CA ALA A 68 -0.27 13.41 4.74
C ALA A 68 -0.09 14.92 4.98
N GLY A 69 0.14 15.31 6.24
CA GLY A 69 0.38 16.71 6.62
C GLY A 69 1.63 17.32 5.97
N ASN A 70 2.72 16.54 5.89
CA ASN A 70 3.96 16.99 5.24
C ASN A 70 3.78 17.21 3.73
N ILE A 71 3.05 16.32 3.06
CA ILE A 71 2.71 16.45 1.64
C ILE A 71 1.82 17.69 1.44
N ALA A 72 0.77 17.86 2.26
CA ALA A 72 -0.14 19.00 2.20
C ALA A 72 0.58 20.34 2.37
N LEU A 73 1.48 20.44 3.35
CA LEU A 73 2.29 21.64 3.57
C LEU A 73 3.16 22.00 2.36
N LYS A 74 3.81 21.00 1.75
CA LYS A 74 4.67 21.22 0.57
C LYS A 74 3.88 21.62 -0.67
N LEU A 75 2.67 21.10 -0.83
CA LEU A 75 1.76 21.40 -1.94
C LEU A 75 0.86 22.60 -1.66
N LYS A 76 0.85 23.12 -0.44
CA LYS A 76 -0.07 24.19 0.02
C LYS A 76 -1.54 23.81 -0.14
N ILE A 77 -1.86 22.54 0.08
CA ILE A 77 -3.23 22.02 0.04
C ILE A 77 -3.82 22.16 1.46
N HIS A 78 -5.00 22.78 1.54
CA HIS A 78 -5.71 23.04 2.80
C HIS A 78 -7.08 22.32 2.86
N GLN A 79 -7.40 21.54 1.84
CA GLN A 79 -8.63 20.78 1.69
C GLN A 79 -8.57 19.50 2.54
N TYR A 80 -9.43 18.54 2.20
CA TYR A 80 -9.53 17.27 2.90
C TYR A 80 -8.17 16.59 3.10
N ASN A 81 -7.87 16.18 4.33
CA ASN A 81 -6.61 15.49 4.65
C ASN A 81 -6.90 14.43 5.70
N PHE A 82 -6.77 13.17 5.32
CA PHE A 82 -7.05 12.05 6.20
C PHE A 82 -5.96 10.99 6.15
N THR A 83 -5.76 10.29 7.28
CA THR A 83 -4.79 9.21 7.39
C THR A 83 -5.43 7.99 8.03
N TYR A 84 -5.36 6.87 7.33
CA TYR A 84 -5.80 5.56 7.81
C TYR A 84 -4.62 4.78 8.39
N SER A 85 -4.81 4.23 9.60
CA SER A 85 -3.83 3.39 10.28
C SER A 85 -4.48 2.09 10.76
N GLU A 86 -4.96 1.31 9.80
CA GLU A 86 -5.66 0.04 9.98
C GLU A 86 -4.78 -1.17 9.61
N ARG A 87 -3.48 -1.02 9.78
CA ARG A 87 -2.47 -2.03 9.45
C ARG A 87 -2.63 -2.51 7.99
N ILE A 88 -2.92 -3.81 7.78
CA ILE A 88 -3.00 -4.44 6.46
C ILE A 88 -4.12 -3.92 5.55
N PHE A 89 -5.07 -3.14 6.07
CA PHE A 89 -6.17 -2.55 5.31
C PHE A 89 -6.03 -1.05 5.10
N SER A 90 -4.93 -0.45 5.57
CA SER A 90 -4.76 1.00 5.53
C SER A 90 -4.85 1.58 4.13
N PHE A 91 -4.27 0.92 3.13
CA PHE A 91 -4.35 1.38 1.74
C PHE A 91 -5.75 1.19 1.15
N GLU A 92 -6.39 0.05 1.38
CA GLU A 92 -7.75 -0.22 0.90
C GLU A 92 -8.77 0.78 1.45
N TRP A 93 -8.60 1.22 2.71
CA TRP A 93 -9.44 2.28 3.28
C TRP A 93 -9.22 3.63 2.61
N THR A 94 -7.98 3.94 2.17
CA THR A 94 -7.75 5.18 1.41
C THR A 94 -8.47 5.17 0.07
N LEU A 95 -8.48 4.04 -0.62
CA LEU A 95 -9.20 3.88 -1.89
C LEU A 95 -10.71 4.00 -1.68
N LEU A 96 -11.24 3.34 -0.66
CA LEU A 96 -12.66 3.37 -0.35
C LEU A 96 -13.13 4.79 0.01
N ASP A 97 -12.36 5.50 0.84
CA ASP A 97 -12.66 6.89 1.21
C ASP A 97 -12.68 7.80 -0.03
N ALA A 98 -11.67 7.69 -0.89
CA ALA A 98 -11.62 8.48 -2.13
C ALA A 98 -12.84 8.21 -3.03
N VAL A 99 -13.27 6.95 -3.14
CA VAL A 99 -14.48 6.57 -3.89
C VAL A 99 -15.72 7.23 -3.27
N LEU A 100 -15.88 7.18 -1.94
CA LEU A 100 -17.00 7.80 -1.23
C LEU A 100 -16.99 9.32 -1.40
N GLN A 101 -15.83 9.98 -1.24
CA GLN A 101 -15.68 11.41 -1.46
C GLN A 101 -16.05 11.83 -2.88
N CYS A 102 -15.70 11.01 -3.88
CA CYS A 102 -16.07 11.23 -5.26
C CYS A 102 -17.57 11.05 -5.53
N GLN A 103 -18.26 10.20 -4.76
CA GLN A 103 -19.69 9.93 -4.90
C GLN A 103 -20.56 10.93 -4.15
N GLU A 104 -20.13 11.39 -2.97
CA GLU A 104 -20.90 12.27 -2.09
C GLU A 104 -20.87 13.74 -2.50
N ASN A 105 -19.92 14.13 -3.33
CA ASN A 105 -19.72 15.52 -3.70
C ASN A 105 -20.09 15.77 -5.17
N ASP A 106 -20.87 16.79 -5.42
CA ASP A 106 -21.16 17.26 -6.77
C ASP A 106 -19.92 17.87 -7.44
N GLY A 107 -19.78 17.66 -8.74
CA GLY A 107 -18.70 18.21 -9.56
C GLY A 107 -17.48 17.31 -9.69
N ASN A 108 -16.47 17.83 -10.35
CA ASN A 108 -15.23 17.13 -10.61
C ASN A 108 -14.38 17.07 -9.34
N LYS A 109 -14.04 15.87 -8.91
CA LYS A 109 -13.21 15.62 -7.73
C LYS A 109 -11.94 14.88 -8.09
N ARG A 110 -10.84 15.29 -7.43
CA ARG A 110 -9.52 14.68 -7.61
C ARG A 110 -8.79 14.59 -6.28
N PHE A 111 -8.41 13.39 -5.88
CA PHE A 111 -7.72 13.11 -4.64
C PHE A 111 -6.33 12.54 -4.91
N LEU A 112 -5.35 12.97 -4.12
CA LEU A 112 -4.05 12.30 -4.02
C LEU A 112 -4.19 11.21 -2.96
N VAL A 113 -4.10 9.95 -3.38
CA VAL A 113 -4.30 8.77 -2.55
C VAL A 113 -3.04 7.92 -2.56
N GLY A 114 -2.64 7.40 -1.44
CA GLY A 114 -1.48 6.53 -1.42
C GLY A 114 -1.18 5.94 -0.07
N SER A 115 -0.08 5.24 0.01
CA SER A 115 0.41 4.69 1.27
C SER A 115 1.92 4.67 1.34
N ALA A 116 2.42 4.60 2.58
CA ALA A 116 3.82 4.41 2.85
C ALA A 116 4.04 3.67 4.16
N ASP A 117 4.99 2.76 4.14
CA ASP A 117 5.56 2.12 5.33
C ASP A 117 7.08 2.13 5.22
N GLU A 118 7.76 2.43 6.31
CA GLU A 118 9.22 2.33 6.42
C GLU A 118 9.61 1.12 7.25
N LEU A 119 10.81 0.61 6.98
CA LEU A 119 11.44 -0.47 7.74
C LEU A 119 12.74 0.04 8.36
N ASN A 120 12.85 0.00 9.67
CA ASN A 120 14.10 0.27 10.37
C ASN A 120 14.68 -0.99 11.00
N GLU A 121 15.94 -0.92 11.41
CA GLU A 121 16.68 -2.05 11.98
C GLU A 121 15.99 -2.64 13.21
N LYS A 122 15.50 -1.80 14.13
CA LYS A 122 14.85 -2.24 15.37
C LYS A 122 13.53 -2.97 15.08
N THR A 123 12.72 -2.42 14.19
CA THR A 123 11.47 -3.06 13.78
C THR A 123 11.73 -4.41 13.12
N PHE A 124 12.77 -4.48 12.28
CA PHE A 124 13.19 -5.72 11.65
C PHE A 124 13.63 -6.76 12.68
N GLU A 125 14.51 -6.40 13.65
CA GLU A 125 14.98 -7.31 14.69
C GLU A 125 13.83 -7.79 15.61
N ILE A 126 12.87 -6.93 15.93
CA ILE A 126 11.67 -7.31 16.68
C ILE A 126 10.83 -8.30 15.86
N ALA A 127 10.56 -8.02 14.59
CA ALA A 127 9.80 -8.91 13.73
C ALA A 127 10.47 -10.27 13.58
N LYS A 128 11.79 -10.30 13.44
CA LYS A 128 12.61 -11.52 13.38
C LYS A 128 12.53 -12.33 14.68
N ALA A 129 12.65 -11.67 15.83
CA ALA A 129 12.50 -12.30 17.15
C ALA A 129 11.11 -12.93 17.37
N LEU A 130 10.08 -12.34 16.76
CA LEU A 130 8.70 -12.83 16.80
C LEU A 130 8.38 -13.85 15.69
N ASN A 131 9.35 -14.26 14.86
CA ASN A 131 9.17 -15.11 13.69
C ASN A 131 8.19 -14.52 12.66
N LEU A 132 8.11 -13.20 12.55
CA LEU A 132 7.31 -12.46 11.57
C LEU A 132 8.13 -11.98 10.38
N ALA A 133 9.45 -12.18 10.43
CA ALA A 133 10.37 -11.86 9.35
C ALA A 133 11.52 -12.86 9.30
N ILE A 134 12.11 -13.01 8.12
CA ILE A 134 13.34 -13.76 7.93
C ILE A 134 14.43 -12.86 7.34
N ASP A 135 15.66 -13.16 7.76
CA ASP A 135 16.87 -12.57 7.22
C ASP A 135 17.48 -13.57 6.24
N TYR A 136 17.51 -13.20 4.97
CA TYR A 136 17.99 -14.12 3.94
C TYR A 136 18.54 -13.35 2.74
N ASN A 137 19.59 -13.89 2.17
CA ASN A 137 20.26 -13.32 1.02
C ASN A 137 19.94 -14.18 -0.22
N ALA A 138 18.68 -14.08 -0.71
CA ALA A 138 18.22 -14.78 -1.90
C ALA A 138 18.01 -13.83 -3.07
N GLU A 139 18.07 -14.36 -4.27
CA GLU A 139 17.57 -13.66 -5.43
C GLU A 139 16.04 -13.50 -5.35
N ASN A 140 15.52 -12.36 -5.80
CA ASN A 140 14.09 -12.01 -5.64
C ASN A 140 13.14 -13.10 -6.16
N ALA A 141 13.46 -13.76 -7.26
CA ALA A 141 12.64 -14.84 -7.82
C ALA A 141 12.56 -16.09 -6.92
N GLU A 142 13.59 -16.35 -6.11
CA GLU A 142 13.63 -17.50 -5.19
C GLU A 142 12.70 -17.33 -3.99
N ILE A 143 12.36 -16.08 -3.64
CA ILE A 143 11.49 -15.75 -2.50
C ILE A 143 10.15 -16.49 -2.62
N LEU A 144 9.57 -16.54 -3.82
CA LEU A 144 8.28 -17.15 -4.04
C LEU A 144 8.32 -18.69 -4.08
N ASN A 145 9.47 -19.26 -4.40
CA ASN A 145 9.70 -20.70 -4.42
C ASN A 145 10.05 -21.27 -3.04
N ASN A 146 10.44 -20.44 -2.11
CA ASN A 146 10.86 -20.83 -0.78
C ASN A 146 9.67 -20.96 0.18
N LYS A 147 9.54 -22.12 0.76
CA LYS A 147 8.49 -22.47 1.72
C LYS A 147 8.90 -22.00 3.13
N HIS A 148 9.10 -20.70 3.28
CA HIS A 148 9.51 -20.11 4.55
C HIS A 148 8.37 -20.06 5.58
N LYS A 149 8.74 -19.87 6.84
CA LYS A 149 7.79 -19.70 7.95
C LYS A 149 7.42 -18.26 8.20
N ALA A 150 8.11 -17.32 7.57
CA ALA A 150 7.85 -15.90 7.66
C ALA A 150 8.26 -15.21 6.35
N PRO A 151 7.68 -14.06 6.02
CA PRO A 151 8.01 -13.30 4.81
C PRO A 151 9.30 -12.49 4.93
N TYR A 152 9.77 -11.99 3.81
CA TYR A 152 10.77 -10.93 3.73
C TYR A 152 10.07 -9.59 3.91
N LEU A 153 10.54 -8.77 4.84
CA LEU A 153 10.01 -7.43 5.01
C LEU A 153 10.62 -6.46 4.00
N GLY A 154 9.84 -5.46 3.65
CA GLY A 154 10.26 -4.36 2.80
C GLY A 154 9.63 -3.04 3.20
N GLU A 155 10.10 -1.97 2.58
CA GLU A 155 9.53 -0.63 2.71
C GLU A 155 9.12 -0.09 1.35
N HIS A 156 8.14 0.77 1.30
CA HIS A 156 7.71 1.40 0.06
C HIS A 156 6.87 2.66 0.30
N ALA A 157 6.70 3.43 -0.75
CA ALA A 157 5.69 4.47 -0.85
C ALA A 157 5.12 4.46 -2.27
N ALA A 158 3.80 4.42 -2.39
CA ALA A 158 3.10 4.49 -3.66
C ALA A 158 1.93 5.46 -3.56
N PHE A 159 1.81 6.37 -4.53
CA PHE A 159 0.77 7.37 -4.58
C PHE A 159 0.13 7.43 -5.96
N PHE A 160 -1.12 7.84 -6.00
CA PHE A 160 -1.97 7.89 -7.19
C PHE A 160 -2.87 9.10 -7.15
N THR A 161 -3.27 9.58 -8.31
CA THR A 161 -4.41 10.51 -8.41
C THR A 161 -5.66 9.74 -8.79
N LEU A 162 -6.71 9.82 -7.97
CA LEU A 162 -8.03 9.30 -8.24
C LEU A 162 -8.99 10.44 -8.54
N SER A 163 -9.82 10.28 -9.57
CA SER A 163 -10.79 11.30 -9.99
C SER A 163 -12.09 10.63 -10.42
N ASN A 164 -13.22 11.31 -10.17
CA ASN A 164 -14.52 10.90 -10.69
C ASN A 164 -14.75 11.32 -12.15
N THR A 165 -13.79 11.99 -12.75
CA THR A 165 -13.83 12.36 -14.17
C THR A 165 -12.62 11.78 -14.89
N PRO A 166 -12.81 11.22 -16.11
CA PRO A 166 -11.70 10.76 -16.91
C PRO A 166 -10.71 11.89 -17.21
N ASN A 167 -9.47 11.70 -16.85
CA ASN A 167 -8.36 12.60 -17.19
C ASN A 167 -7.43 11.93 -18.19
N THR A 168 -6.59 12.70 -18.84
CA THR A 168 -5.56 12.17 -19.73
C THR A 168 -4.19 12.52 -19.15
N PRO A 169 -3.30 11.56 -18.87
CA PRO A 169 -3.49 10.11 -19.07
C PRO A 169 -4.44 9.47 -18.03
N ASN A 170 -5.18 8.46 -18.47
CA ASN A 170 -5.99 7.60 -17.60
C ASN A 170 -5.47 6.17 -17.73
N PHE A 171 -4.97 5.60 -16.64
CA PHE A 171 -4.39 4.27 -16.59
C PHE A 171 -5.42 3.17 -16.38
N GLY A 172 -6.61 3.49 -15.85
CA GLY A 172 -7.66 2.53 -15.60
C GLY A 172 -8.75 3.07 -14.69
N GLU A 173 -9.75 2.24 -14.43
CA GLU A 173 -10.88 2.53 -13.56
C GLU A 173 -10.85 1.61 -12.34
N LEU A 174 -11.01 2.20 -11.14
CA LEU A 174 -11.22 1.47 -9.91
C LEU A 174 -12.72 1.13 -9.77
N VAL A 175 -13.08 -0.11 -10.11
CA VAL A 175 -14.47 -0.57 -10.14
C VAL A 175 -15.02 -0.85 -8.75
N PHE A 176 -14.26 -1.52 -7.89
CA PHE A 176 -14.62 -1.75 -6.48
C PHE A 176 -13.41 -2.05 -5.60
N VAL A 177 -13.59 -1.84 -4.30
CA VAL A 177 -12.66 -2.25 -3.25
C VAL A 177 -13.41 -3.13 -2.27
N LYS A 178 -12.81 -4.26 -1.85
CA LYS A 178 -13.40 -5.16 -0.87
C LYS A 178 -12.35 -5.69 0.09
N THR A 179 -12.59 -5.56 1.37
CA THR A 179 -11.76 -6.13 2.44
C THR A 179 -12.48 -7.31 3.10
N TYR A 180 -11.72 -8.30 3.55
CA TYR A 180 -12.23 -9.49 4.19
C TYR A 180 -11.51 -9.73 5.50
N PHE A 181 -12.24 -9.76 6.60
CA PHE A 181 -11.72 -10.11 7.91
C PHE A 181 -12.23 -11.49 8.34
N GLN A 182 -11.32 -12.39 8.71
CA GLN A 182 -11.61 -13.74 9.27
C GLN A 182 -12.53 -14.65 8.46
N GLN A 183 -12.73 -14.44 7.17
CA GLN A 183 -13.49 -15.34 6.33
C GLN A 183 -12.63 -16.47 5.78
N ASN A 184 -13.23 -17.66 5.59
CA ASN A 184 -12.53 -18.74 4.90
C ASN A 184 -12.36 -18.46 3.40
N SER A 185 -11.35 -19.09 2.77
CA SER A 185 -11.00 -18.85 1.37
C SER A 185 -12.13 -19.18 0.38
N ASN A 186 -12.96 -20.18 0.67
CA ASN A 186 -14.08 -20.54 -0.19
C ASN A 186 -15.18 -19.48 -0.20
N GLN A 187 -15.47 -18.87 0.97
CA GLN A 187 -16.45 -17.79 1.05
C GLN A 187 -15.93 -16.54 0.33
N LYS A 188 -14.65 -16.17 0.54
CA LYS A 188 -14.00 -15.07 -0.18
C LYS A 188 -14.08 -15.26 -1.68
N LEU A 189 -13.76 -16.45 -2.18
CA LEU A 189 -13.85 -16.76 -3.61
C LEU A 189 -15.27 -16.59 -4.15
N LYS A 190 -16.29 -17.10 -3.45
CA LYS A 190 -17.69 -16.93 -3.86
C LYS A 190 -18.09 -15.47 -3.93
N ASP A 191 -17.72 -14.67 -2.94
CA ASP A 191 -18.02 -13.24 -2.88
C ASP A 191 -17.34 -12.49 -4.04
N ILE A 192 -16.08 -12.80 -4.32
CA ILE A 192 -15.34 -12.19 -5.45
C ILE A 192 -15.97 -12.57 -6.78
N ILE A 193 -16.34 -13.83 -6.99
CA ILE A 193 -17.03 -14.27 -8.20
C ILE A 193 -18.34 -13.50 -8.39
N ASN A 194 -19.11 -13.31 -7.32
CA ASN A 194 -20.34 -12.54 -7.37
C ASN A 194 -20.09 -11.06 -7.72
N LEU A 195 -19.07 -10.43 -7.12
CA LEU A 195 -18.69 -9.06 -7.43
C LEU A 195 -18.25 -8.89 -8.88
N LEU A 196 -17.45 -9.82 -9.40
CA LEU A 196 -17.03 -9.81 -10.80
C LEU A 196 -18.24 -9.92 -11.74
N LYS A 197 -19.16 -10.85 -11.47
CA LYS A 197 -20.39 -11.00 -12.23
C LYS A 197 -21.28 -9.75 -12.21
N GLN A 198 -21.43 -9.11 -11.07
CA GLN A 198 -22.18 -7.85 -10.93
C GLN A 198 -21.58 -6.73 -11.79
N ASN A 199 -20.29 -6.79 -12.07
CA ASN A 199 -19.56 -5.87 -12.92
C ASN A 199 -19.34 -6.40 -14.34
N ASN A 200 -20.10 -7.42 -14.77
CA ASN A 200 -20.04 -8.05 -16.10
C ASN A 200 -18.68 -8.69 -16.44
N VAL A 201 -17.89 -9.05 -15.44
CA VAL A 201 -16.63 -9.77 -15.61
C VAL A 201 -16.84 -11.24 -15.24
N GLN A 202 -16.68 -12.14 -16.21
CA GLN A 202 -16.74 -13.58 -15.95
C GLN A 202 -15.37 -14.15 -15.58
N GLN A 203 -14.34 -13.68 -16.28
CA GLN A 203 -12.96 -14.10 -16.13
C GLN A 203 -12.07 -12.84 -16.20
N PRO A 204 -11.27 -12.54 -15.18
CA PRO A 204 -10.29 -11.46 -15.28
C PRO A 204 -9.14 -11.86 -16.19
N ASP A 205 -8.62 -10.93 -16.97
CA ASP A 205 -7.46 -11.17 -17.84
C ASP A 205 -6.19 -11.42 -17.02
N CYS A 206 -6.03 -10.68 -15.91
CA CYS A 206 -4.88 -10.78 -15.03
C CYS A 206 -5.30 -10.75 -13.56
N ILE A 207 -4.61 -11.51 -12.72
CA ILE A 207 -4.75 -11.53 -11.26
C ILE A 207 -3.40 -11.27 -10.63
N ILE A 208 -3.29 -10.22 -9.84
CA ILE A 208 -2.08 -9.89 -9.08
C ILE A 208 -2.21 -10.48 -7.67
N LEU A 209 -1.37 -11.45 -7.35
CA LEU A 209 -1.42 -12.22 -6.10
C LEU A 209 -0.42 -11.71 -5.07
N GLY A 210 -0.84 -11.60 -3.82
CA GLY A 210 0.00 -11.23 -2.69
C GLY A 210 0.78 -12.41 -2.07
N ILE A 211 1.19 -13.38 -2.88
CA ILE A 211 2.04 -14.50 -2.46
C ILE A 211 3.40 -13.96 -2.03
N ASN A 212 3.87 -14.40 -0.87
CA ASN A 212 5.12 -13.93 -0.25
C ASN A 212 6.08 -15.04 0.18
N GLY A 213 5.84 -16.28 -0.27
CA GLY A 213 6.65 -17.45 0.07
C GLY A 213 6.29 -18.11 1.40
N HIS A 214 5.36 -17.56 2.17
CA HIS A 214 4.90 -18.15 3.43
C HIS A 214 3.84 -19.22 3.17
N LYS A 215 4.26 -20.50 3.19
CA LYS A 215 3.44 -21.66 2.79
C LYS A 215 2.01 -21.69 3.37
N ALA A 216 1.81 -21.28 4.62
CA ALA A 216 0.50 -21.33 5.26
C ALA A 216 -0.44 -20.22 4.78
N TYR A 217 0.11 -19.04 4.49
CA TYR A 217 -0.67 -17.91 3.98
C TYR A 217 -0.92 -18.03 2.47
N ASP A 218 0.07 -18.48 1.72
CA ASP A 218 -0.03 -18.59 0.27
C ASP A 218 -1.08 -19.63 -0.16
N LYS A 219 -1.32 -20.64 0.68
CA LYS A 219 -2.37 -21.64 0.44
C LYS A 219 -3.78 -21.03 0.26
N VAL A 220 -4.02 -19.82 0.77
CA VAL A 220 -5.31 -19.15 0.59
C VAL A 220 -5.59 -18.85 -0.89
N TYR A 221 -4.54 -18.71 -1.71
CA TYR A 221 -4.65 -18.41 -3.14
C TYR A 221 -4.92 -19.63 -4.02
N ASP A 222 -4.70 -20.87 -3.51
CA ASP A 222 -4.86 -22.11 -4.30
C ASP A 222 -6.24 -22.20 -4.96
N ASN A 223 -7.31 -21.88 -4.21
CA ASN A 223 -8.67 -21.92 -4.70
C ASN A 223 -8.95 -20.86 -5.78
N PHE A 224 -8.32 -19.68 -5.67
CA PHE A 224 -8.43 -18.62 -6.67
C PHE A 224 -7.73 -19.00 -7.96
N MET A 225 -6.51 -19.48 -7.88
CA MET A 225 -5.75 -19.95 -9.04
C MET A 225 -6.43 -21.13 -9.74
N ALA A 226 -6.98 -22.07 -8.95
CA ALA A 226 -7.71 -23.20 -9.50
C ALA A 226 -9.04 -22.81 -10.20
N HIS A 227 -9.68 -21.72 -9.76
CA HIS A 227 -10.92 -21.23 -10.36
C HIS A 227 -10.67 -20.40 -11.62
N PHE A 228 -9.67 -19.52 -11.60
CA PHE A 228 -9.35 -18.59 -12.68
C PHE A 228 -8.16 -19.08 -13.53
N LYS A 229 -8.24 -20.29 -14.06
CA LYS A 229 -7.14 -20.95 -14.80
C LYS A 229 -6.72 -20.26 -16.09
N GLU A 230 -7.62 -19.49 -16.68
CA GLU A 230 -7.40 -18.78 -17.95
C GLU A 230 -6.75 -17.40 -17.72
N SER A 231 -6.77 -16.89 -16.47
CA SER A 231 -6.18 -15.61 -16.14
C SER A 231 -4.66 -15.68 -16.10
N GLN A 232 -4.00 -14.64 -16.57
CA GLN A 232 -2.58 -14.45 -16.32
C GLN A 232 -2.35 -14.15 -14.84
N LEU A 233 -1.30 -14.74 -14.25
CA LEU A 233 -0.95 -14.52 -12.86
C LEU A 233 0.28 -13.61 -12.77
N ALA A 234 0.18 -12.61 -11.90
CA ALA A 234 1.28 -11.72 -11.54
C ALA A 234 1.53 -11.77 -10.04
N TYR A 235 2.76 -11.48 -9.65
CA TYR A 235 3.23 -11.48 -8.28
C TYR A 235 4.00 -10.19 -8.01
N TYR A 236 3.99 -9.69 -6.79
CA TYR A 236 4.63 -8.40 -6.49
C TYR A 236 5.48 -8.38 -5.21
N LYS A 237 5.20 -9.25 -4.24
CA LYS A 237 5.89 -9.19 -2.94
C LYS A 237 7.38 -9.56 -2.98
N HIS A 238 7.82 -10.27 -3.99
CA HIS A 238 9.25 -10.50 -4.24
C HIS A 238 9.97 -9.24 -4.75
N LEU A 239 9.22 -8.23 -5.25
CA LEU A 239 9.77 -6.96 -5.74
C LEU A 239 9.83 -5.89 -4.65
N CYS A 240 8.84 -5.85 -3.73
CA CYS A 240 8.75 -4.82 -2.70
C CYS A 240 8.90 -5.33 -1.26
N GLY A 241 8.92 -6.65 -1.06
CA GLY A 241 8.83 -7.24 0.28
C GLY A 241 7.42 -7.19 0.86
N GLU A 242 7.29 -7.63 2.11
CA GLU A 242 6.06 -7.55 2.89
C GLU A 242 6.06 -6.28 3.73
N SER A 243 4.98 -5.53 3.68
CA SER A 243 4.67 -4.44 4.58
C SER A 243 3.16 -4.38 4.79
N PHE A 244 2.70 -3.58 5.74
CA PHE A 244 1.26 -3.48 6.00
C PHE A 244 0.48 -2.92 4.81
N THR A 245 1.09 -2.05 4.02
CA THR A 245 0.43 -1.42 2.87
C THR A 245 1.00 -1.87 1.53
N ALA A 246 1.63 -3.04 1.46
CA ALA A 246 2.23 -3.59 0.24
C ALA A 246 1.24 -3.70 -0.94
N SER A 247 -0.06 -3.76 -0.68
CA SER A 247 -1.11 -3.75 -1.72
C SER A 247 -1.10 -2.50 -2.60
N SER A 248 -0.58 -1.37 -2.13
CA SER A 248 -0.40 -0.19 -2.97
C SER A 248 0.65 -0.39 -4.07
N TYR A 249 1.67 -1.21 -3.82
CA TYR A 249 2.60 -1.62 -4.87
C TYR A 249 1.91 -2.51 -5.92
N ALA A 250 1.02 -3.41 -5.50
CA ALA A 250 0.21 -4.19 -6.44
C ALA A 250 -0.71 -3.31 -7.28
N PHE A 251 -1.27 -2.26 -6.68
CA PHE A 251 -2.09 -1.28 -7.39
C PHE A 251 -1.27 -0.49 -8.42
N TRP A 252 -0.05 -0.07 -8.07
CA TRP A 252 0.89 0.52 -9.02
C TRP A 252 1.23 -0.45 -10.15
N LEU A 253 1.54 -1.71 -9.85
CA LEU A 253 1.81 -2.73 -10.86
C LEU A 253 0.61 -2.93 -11.81
N ALA A 254 -0.61 -2.86 -11.28
CA ALA A 254 -1.82 -2.92 -12.11
C ALA A 254 -1.91 -1.73 -13.08
N THR A 255 -1.59 -0.52 -12.64
CA THR A 255 -1.56 0.66 -13.54
C THR A 255 -0.51 0.52 -14.62
N GLU A 256 0.68 0.00 -14.29
CA GLU A 256 1.74 -0.27 -15.28
C GLU A 256 1.34 -1.33 -16.32
N ILE A 257 0.66 -2.39 -15.88
CA ILE A 257 0.16 -3.44 -16.78
C ILE A 257 -0.90 -2.87 -17.73
N LEU A 258 -1.81 -2.06 -17.22
CA LEU A 258 -2.86 -1.43 -18.03
C LEU A 258 -2.29 -0.42 -19.03
N ASP A 259 -1.34 0.42 -18.61
CA ASP A 259 -0.70 1.42 -19.48
C ASP A 259 0.08 0.76 -20.63
N LYS A 260 0.86 -0.27 -20.31
CA LYS A 260 1.71 -0.95 -21.28
C LYS A 260 1.03 -2.09 -22.02
N ALA A 261 -0.19 -2.45 -21.64
CA ALA A 261 -0.93 -3.63 -22.13
C ALA A 261 -0.05 -4.90 -22.16
N LYS A 262 0.86 -5.00 -21.18
CA LYS A 262 1.84 -6.08 -21.09
C LYS A 262 2.15 -6.41 -19.64
N LEU A 263 2.18 -7.70 -19.32
CA LEU A 263 2.65 -8.20 -18.03
C LEU A 263 4.19 -8.17 -17.99
N PRO A 264 4.82 -7.48 -17.02
CA PRO A 264 6.27 -7.46 -16.86
C PRO A 264 6.82 -8.86 -16.53
N GLU A 265 7.93 -9.25 -17.16
CA GLU A 265 8.57 -10.56 -16.90
C GLU A 265 8.95 -10.74 -15.43
N VAL A 266 9.40 -9.67 -14.77
CA VAL A 266 9.75 -9.68 -13.34
C VAL A 266 8.56 -9.95 -12.42
N ALA A 267 7.34 -9.77 -12.87
CA ALA A 267 6.11 -10.06 -12.14
C ALA A 267 5.53 -11.46 -12.46
N THR A 268 6.17 -12.22 -13.34
CA THR A 268 5.79 -13.60 -13.69
C THR A 268 6.80 -14.59 -13.15
N ILE A 269 6.37 -15.81 -12.84
CA ILE A 269 7.22 -16.91 -12.37
C ILE A 269 6.93 -18.15 -13.20
#